data_77b8ced899a6fdc276aeb919febb71e2
#
_entry.id   77b8ced899a6fdc276aeb919febb71e2
#
_cell.length_a   1.000
_cell.length_b   1.000
_cell.length_c   1.000
_cell.angle_alpha   90.00
_cell.angle_beta   90.00
_cell.angle_gamma   90.00
#
_symmetry.space_group_name_H-M   'P 1'
#
loop_
_entity.id
_entity.type
_entity.pdbx_description
1 polymer ?
#
loop_
_entity_poly.entity_id
_entity_poly.type
_entity_poly.pdbx_seq_one_letter_code
_entity_poly.pdbx_strand_id
1 'polypeptide(L)'
;MKWYQQWLLPSLAAVCLAGNVHAAGTSDYPNVAWTLLQVSLVPDQLAVVSADTPVIGVNLEPFWGAQKRVDGLNLQLLFGFSDEINGISVQGFGETTRFAGLQFGLVAFATHFQGVSFSLVTGAWENRGLQVGVANFSGNTALVTYQGDSIPPGGGLQLGLFNNATSGVQIGLLNYNANSPVPWMILFNASAR
;
A
#
# COMPACT_ATOMS: atom_id res chain seq x y z
N MET A 1 -4.66 -18.41 7.08
CA MET A 1 -4.67 -18.53 5.63
C MET A 1 -6.06 -18.30 5.07
N LYS A 2 -6.69 -17.14 5.37
CA LYS A 2 -8.04 -16.76 4.87
C LYS A 2 -8.27 -15.25 5.00
N TRP A 3 -7.24 -14.43 4.80
CA TRP A 3 -7.29 -13.00 5.12
C TRP A 3 -7.53 -12.10 3.91
N TYR A 4 -7.55 -12.62 2.67
CA TYR A 4 -7.62 -11.83 1.44
C TYR A 4 -9.04 -11.48 0.97
N GLN A 5 -10.10 -11.91 1.65
CA GLN A 5 -11.46 -11.76 1.14
C GLN A 5 -12.29 -10.62 1.73
N GLN A 6 -11.75 -9.76 2.59
CA GLN A 6 -12.58 -8.74 3.27
C GLN A 6 -12.26 -7.28 2.93
N TRP A 7 -11.36 -7.03 1.98
CA TRP A 7 -11.04 -5.67 1.53
C TRP A 7 -11.82 -5.30 0.27
N LEU A 8 -13.13 -5.32 0.32
CA LEU A 8 -13.97 -4.76 -0.73
C LEU A 8 -14.37 -3.36 -0.33
N LEU A 9 -13.65 -2.36 -0.83
CA LEU A 9 -14.17 -1.01 -0.99
C LEU A 9 -15.34 -1.08 -1.98
N PRO A 10 -16.59 -0.80 -1.57
CA PRO A 10 -17.75 -1.02 -2.43
C PRO A 10 -17.85 -0.06 -3.62
N SER A 11 -16.93 0.87 -3.80
CA SER A 11 -16.99 1.87 -4.87
C SER A 11 -15.88 1.77 -5.93
N LEU A 12 -14.87 0.96 -5.76
CA LEU A 12 -13.85 0.66 -6.79
C LEU A 12 -13.93 -0.78 -7.29
N ALA A 13 -14.74 -1.60 -6.67
CA ALA A 13 -14.93 -3.01 -7.04
C ALA A 13 -15.65 -3.22 -8.38
N ALA A 14 -16.14 -2.18 -9.02
CA ALA A 14 -16.84 -2.29 -10.30
C ALA A 14 -15.93 -2.47 -11.51
N VAL A 15 -14.61 -2.45 -11.34
CA VAL A 15 -13.64 -2.67 -12.44
C VAL A 15 -12.83 -3.95 -12.25
N CYS A 16 -12.97 -4.61 -11.14
CA CYS A 16 -12.51 -5.99 -11.05
C CYS A 16 -13.43 -6.84 -11.93
N LEU A 17 -13.09 -6.99 -13.20
CA LEU A 17 -13.51 -8.15 -13.96
C LEU A 17 -13.19 -9.35 -13.07
N ALA A 18 -14.23 -9.93 -12.48
CA ALA A 18 -14.16 -11.18 -11.77
C ALA A 18 -13.82 -12.31 -12.74
N GLY A 19 -12.61 -12.30 -13.23
CA GLY A 19 -11.96 -13.52 -13.55
C GLY A 19 -11.77 -14.21 -12.19
N ASN A 20 -12.40 -15.35 -12.00
CA ASN A 20 -12.04 -16.27 -10.95
C ASN A 20 -10.55 -16.59 -11.13
N VAL A 21 -9.66 -15.78 -10.56
CA VAL A 21 -8.30 -16.20 -10.32
C VAL A 21 -8.45 -17.22 -9.19
N HIS A 22 -8.77 -18.43 -9.58
CA HIS A 22 -8.47 -19.57 -8.76
C HIS A 22 -7.00 -19.43 -8.43
N ALA A 23 -6.65 -19.39 -7.17
CA ALA A 23 -5.37 -19.87 -6.72
C ALA A 23 -5.35 -21.35 -7.12
N ALA A 24 -5.10 -21.59 -8.40
CA ALA A 24 -4.88 -22.90 -8.93
C ALA A 24 -3.61 -23.40 -8.24
N GLY A 25 -3.75 -24.53 -7.60
CA GLY A 25 -2.64 -25.20 -7.00
C GLY A 25 -1.47 -25.32 -7.97
N THR A 26 -0.27 -25.28 -7.39
CA THR A 26 1.02 -25.54 -8.03
C THR A 26 1.22 -24.73 -9.31
N SER A 27 1.79 -23.52 -9.17
CA SER A 27 2.30 -22.79 -10.34
C SER A 27 3.32 -23.68 -11.07
N ASP A 28 3.17 -23.81 -12.38
CA ASP A 28 4.15 -24.52 -13.25
C ASP A 28 5.50 -23.78 -13.29
N TYR A 29 5.63 -22.66 -12.56
CA TYR A 29 6.85 -21.87 -12.50
C TYR A 29 7.80 -22.39 -11.42
N PRO A 30 9.12 -22.33 -11.67
CA PRO A 30 10.10 -22.80 -10.72
C PRO A 30 9.99 -22.01 -9.39
N ASN A 31 9.76 -22.74 -8.31
CA ASN A 31 9.81 -22.18 -6.97
C ASN A 31 11.27 -22.19 -6.51
N VAL A 32 11.95 -21.08 -6.69
CA VAL A 32 13.33 -20.87 -6.28
C VAL A 32 13.39 -20.11 -4.96
N ALA A 33 14.48 -20.27 -4.22
CA ALA A 33 14.61 -19.64 -2.91
C ALA A 33 14.54 -18.09 -2.96
N TRP A 34 15.04 -17.49 -4.06
CA TRP A 34 14.99 -16.06 -4.35
C TRP A 34 15.39 -15.80 -5.81
N THR A 35 15.09 -14.63 -6.32
CA THR A 35 15.55 -14.16 -7.64
C THR A 35 16.08 -12.73 -7.56
N LEU A 36 17.02 -12.38 -8.46
CA LEU A 36 17.50 -11.00 -8.64
C LEU A 36 16.60 -10.18 -9.55
N LEU A 37 15.90 -10.85 -10.47
CA LEU A 37 15.04 -10.21 -11.45
C LEU A 37 13.75 -11.01 -11.58
N GLN A 38 12.64 -10.33 -11.43
CA GLN A 38 11.33 -10.81 -11.79
C GLN A 38 10.75 -9.92 -12.88
N VAL A 39 10.22 -10.53 -13.92
CA VAL A 39 9.40 -9.86 -14.94
C VAL A 39 8.11 -10.66 -15.06
N SER A 40 6.99 -9.99 -14.87
CA SER A 40 5.68 -10.61 -14.97
C SER A 40 4.72 -9.68 -15.70
N LEU A 41 4.00 -10.18 -16.67
CA LEU A 41 2.88 -9.48 -17.27
C LEU A 41 1.58 -9.80 -16.53
N VAL A 42 1.44 -11.06 -16.13
CA VAL A 42 0.35 -11.56 -15.30
C VAL A 42 0.96 -12.55 -14.31
N PRO A 43 0.79 -12.37 -13.00
CA PRO A 43 1.32 -13.26 -11.99
C PRO A 43 0.94 -14.71 -12.26
N ASP A 44 1.92 -15.61 -12.07
CA ASP A 44 1.78 -17.05 -12.25
C ASP A 44 1.21 -17.54 -13.60
N GLN A 45 1.14 -16.67 -14.60
CA GLN A 45 0.73 -17.03 -15.97
C GLN A 45 1.77 -16.63 -17.02
N LEU A 46 2.31 -15.41 -16.93
CA LEU A 46 3.34 -14.87 -17.80
C LEU A 46 4.42 -14.21 -16.92
N ALA A 47 5.17 -15.02 -16.22
CA ALA A 47 6.16 -14.59 -15.23
C ALA A 47 7.46 -15.41 -15.39
N VAL A 48 8.58 -14.84 -14.95
CA VAL A 48 9.89 -15.54 -14.95
C VAL A 48 9.94 -16.56 -13.82
N VAL A 49 9.42 -16.20 -12.64
CA VAL A 49 9.30 -17.09 -11.48
C VAL A 49 7.93 -16.90 -10.82
N SER A 50 7.57 -17.81 -9.91
CA SER A 50 6.32 -17.72 -9.14
C SER A 50 6.25 -16.44 -8.31
N ALA A 51 5.04 -15.89 -8.14
CA ALA A 51 4.76 -14.75 -7.27
C ALA A 51 5.14 -15.00 -5.79
N ASP A 52 5.24 -16.24 -5.37
CA ASP A 52 5.71 -16.64 -4.04
C ASP A 52 7.23 -16.51 -3.85
N THR A 53 7.99 -16.37 -4.95
CA THR A 53 9.46 -16.25 -4.91
C THR A 53 9.87 -14.85 -4.44
N PRO A 54 10.65 -14.71 -3.35
CA PRO A 54 11.21 -13.43 -2.96
C PRO A 54 12.11 -12.83 -4.04
N VAL A 55 11.91 -11.56 -4.35
CA VAL A 55 12.74 -10.80 -5.29
C VAL A 55 13.76 -9.97 -4.50
N ILE A 56 15.06 -10.23 -4.69
CA ILE A 56 16.14 -9.44 -4.11
C ILE A 56 16.81 -8.69 -5.26
N GLY A 57 16.25 -7.55 -5.66
CA GLY A 57 16.76 -6.76 -6.79
C GLY A 57 15.66 -6.01 -7.50
N VAL A 58 15.29 -6.42 -8.71
CA VAL A 58 14.32 -5.71 -9.55
C VAL A 58 13.10 -6.58 -9.83
N ASN A 59 11.93 -6.04 -9.50
CA ASN A 59 10.63 -6.57 -9.88
C ASN A 59 9.98 -5.65 -10.92
N LEU A 60 9.57 -6.19 -12.06
CA LEU A 60 8.93 -5.46 -13.15
C LEU A 60 7.61 -6.10 -13.53
N GLU A 61 6.51 -5.44 -13.21
CA GLU A 61 5.14 -5.91 -13.44
C GLU A 61 4.29 -4.78 -14.01
N PRO A 62 4.32 -4.56 -15.34
CA PRO A 62 3.72 -3.37 -15.95
C PRO A 62 2.18 -3.31 -15.85
N PHE A 63 1.49 -4.44 -15.81
CA PHE A 63 0.03 -4.45 -15.83
C PHE A 63 -0.57 -4.86 -14.48
N TRP A 64 -0.19 -6.01 -14.01
CA TRP A 64 -0.69 -6.58 -12.77
C TRP A 64 0.45 -7.22 -12.01
N GLY A 65 0.68 -6.75 -10.80
CA GLY A 65 1.71 -7.27 -9.93
C GLY A 65 1.11 -7.96 -8.71
N ALA A 66 1.67 -9.12 -8.37
CA ALA A 66 1.37 -9.79 -7.12
C ALA A 66 2.66 -10.48 -6.65
N GLN A 67 3.34 -9.88 -5.71
CA GLN A 67 4.60 -10.42 -5.17
C GLN A 67 4.53 -10.54 -3.66
N LYS A 68 5.01 -11.67 -3.15
CA LYS A 68 5.07 -11.91 -1.72
C LYS A 68 6.08 -11.00 -1.03
N ARG A 69 7.26 -10.85 -1.62
CA ARG A 69 8.33 -10.01 -1.06
C ARG A 69 9.23 -9.44 -2.14
N VAL A 70 9.50 -8.15 -2.04
CA VAL A 70 10.49 -7.45 -2.87
C VAL A 70 11.45 -6.67 -1.97
N ASP A 71 12.74 -7.00 -2.05
CA ASP A 71 13.83 -6.27 -1.43
C ASP A 71 14.64 -5.58 -2.55
N GLY A 72 14.34 -4.31 -2.84
CA GLY A 72 15.01 -3.54 -3.90
C GLY A 72 14.09 -2.61 -4.65
N LEU A 73 14.07 -2.70 -5.98
CA LEU A 73 13.26 -1.88 -6.87
C LEU A 73 12.00 -2.63 -7.33
N ASN A 74 10.84 -2.08 -7.02
CA ASN A 74 9.54 -2.62 -7.40
C ASN A 74 8.86 -1.67 -8.40
N LEU A 75 8.56 -2.14 -9.61
CA LEU A 75 7.90 -1.40 -10.68
C LEU A 75 6.61 -2.10 -11.06
N GLN A 76 5.49 -1.65 -10.48
CA GLN A 76 4.14 -2.17 -10.73
C GLN A 76 3.27 -1.04 -11.32
N LEU A 77 3.32 -0.86 -12.66
CA LEU A 77 2.88 0.40 -13.26
C LEU A 77 1.36 0.62 -13.21
N LEU A 78 0.53 -0.42 -13.32
CA LEU A 78 -0.92 -0.27 -13.21
C LEU A 78 -1.41 -0.72 -11.83
N PHE A 79 -1.46 -2.01 -11.57
CA PHE A 79 -1.96 -2.57 -10.33
C PHE A 79 -0.89 -3.40 -9.64
N GLY A 80 -0.64 -3.13 -8.37
CA GLY A 80 0.33 -3.85 -7.56
C GLY A 80 -0.23 -4.30 -6.22
N PHE A 81 -0.08 -5.59 -5.93
CA PHE A 81 -0.41 -6.18 -4.64
C PHE A 81 0.82 -6.90 -4.11
N SER A 82 1.26 -6.56 -2.91
CA SER A 82 2.45 -7.18 -2.34
C SER A 82 2.30 -7.37 -0.83
N ASP A 83 2.87 -8.44 -0.31
CA ASP A 83 2.86 -8.60 1.15
C ASP A 83 3.93 -7.73 1.80
N GLU A 84 5.13 -7.70 1.24
CA GLU A 84 6.25 -6.96 1.81
C GLU A 84 7.11 -6.31 0.72
N ILE A 85 7.34 -5.00 0.84
CA ILE A 85 8.27 -4.26 -0.02
C ILE A 85 9.27 -3.50 0.86
N ASN A 86 10.55 -3.77 0.64
CA ASN A 86 11.65 -3.05 1.27
C ASN A 86 12.51 -2.41 0.18
N GLY A 87 12.45 -1.09 0.02
CA GLY A 87 13.24 -0.38 -0.99
C GLY A 87 12.47 0.72 -1.70
N ILE A 88 12.55 0.76 -3.02
CA ILE A 88 11.90 1.76 -3.86
C ILE A 88 10.74 1.11 -4.61
N SER A 89 9.55 1.68 -4.50
CA SER A 89 8.37 1.22 -5.25
C SER A 89 7.82 2.34 -6.13
N VAL A 90 7.54 2.00 -7.38
CA VAL A 90 6.80 2.85 -8.32
C VAL A 90 5.58 2.08 -8.78
N GLN A 91 4.40 2.62 -8.50
CA GLN A 91 3.15 1.93 -8.76
C GLN A 91 2.03 2.90 -9.19
N GLY A 92 1.12 2.44 -10.05
CA GLY A 92 -0.08 3.21 -10.35
C GLY A 92 -1.07 3.11 -9.19
N PHE A 93 -1.64 1.94 -9.00
CA PHE A 93 -2.54 1.61 -7.90
C PHE A 93 -1.92 0.45 -7.12
N GLY A 94 -1.52 0.70 -5.88
CA GLY A 94 -0.83 -0.30 -5.09
C GLY A 94 -1.38 -0.50 -3.69
N GLU A 95 -1.38 -1.77 -3.27
CA GLU A 95 -1.67 -2.17 -1.91
C GLU A 95 -0.54 -3.08 -1.40
N THR A 96 -0.04 -2.77 -0.20
CA THR A 96 1.05 -3.53 0.40
C THR A 96 0.76 -3.76 1.88
N THR A 97 0.97 -4.97 2.37
CA THR A 97 0.79 -5.24 3.81
C THR A 97 1.87 -4.55 4.63
N ARG A 98 3.13 -4.67 4.26
CA ARG A 98 4.27 -4.02 4.90
C ARG A 98 5.14 -3.30 3.89
N PHE A 99 5.29 -2.01 4.06
CA PHE A 99 6.15 -1.17 3.22
C PHE A 99 7.23 -0.49 4.05
N ALA A 100 8.48 -0.61 3.60
CA ALA A 100 9.59 0.14 4.15
C ALA A 100 10.47 0.73 3.03
N GLY A 101 10.56 2.06 2.95
CA GLY A 101 11.41 2.71 1.95
C GLY A 101 10.80 3.94 1.29
N LEU A 102 10.96 4.04 -0.03
CA LEU A 102 10.51 5.17 -0.84
C LEU A 102 9.46 4.72 -1.86
N GLN A 103 8.28 5.31 -1.81
CA GLN A 103 7.14 4.95 -2.65
C GLN A 103 6.70 6.11 -3.53
N PHE A 104 6.49 5.83 -4.81
CA PHE A 104 5.89 6.74 -5.78
C PHE A 104 4.65 6.09 -6.38
N GLY A 105 3.54 6.84 -6.45
CA GLY A 105 2.31 6.26 -6.99
C GLY A 105 1.23 7.26 -7.36
N LEU A 106 0.17 6.79 -7.99
CA LEU A 106 -1.08 7.54 -8.09
C LEU A 106 -1.91 7.30 -6.83
N VAL A 107 -2.13 6.03 -6.51
CA VAL A 107 -2.85 5.59 -5.31
C VAL A 107 -2.04 4.51 -4.61
N ALA A 108 -1.69 4.72 -3.37
CA ALA A 108 -0.81 3.85 -2.61
C ALA A 108 -1.36 3.59 -1.21
N PHE A 109 -1.64 2.33 -0.91
CA PHE A 109 -2.10 1.89 0.40
C PHE A 109 -1.12 0.91 1.04
N ALA A 110 -0.96 1.03 2.36
CA ALA A 110 -0.20 0.07 3.13
C ALA A 110 -0.88 -0.23 4.48
N THR A 111 -0.78 -1.45 4.97
CA THR A 111 -1.21 -1.72 6.35
C THR A 111 -0.18 -1.15 7.33
N HIS A 112 1.09 -1.48 7.16
CA HIS A 112 2.19 -0.91 7.94
C HIS A 112 3.12 -0.15 7.01
N PHE A 113 3.18 1.15 7.17
CA PHE A 113 3.99 2.04 6.35
C PHE A 113 5.15 2.64 7.17
N GLN A 114 6.36 2.49 6.65
CA GLN A 114 7.57 3.10 7.18
C GLN A 114 8.41 3.67 6.03
N GLY A 115 8.62 4.97 5.99
CA GLY A 115 9.42 5.60 4.95
C GLY A 115 8.80 6.88 4.41
N VAL A 116 8.92 7.10 3.10
CA VAL A 116 8.40 8.28 2.41
C VAL A 116 7.54 7.86 1.23
N SER A 117 6.31 8.37 1.16
CA SER A 117 5.40 8.17 0.02
C SER A 117 5.14 9.49 -0.68
N PHE A 118 5.28 9.48 -2.01
CA PHE A 118 4.86 10.54 -2.91
C PHE A 118 3.78 10.00 -3.84
N SER A 119 2.51 10.31 -3.54
CA SER A 119 1.39 9.80 -4.34
C SER A 119 0.26 10.80 -4.35
N LEU A 120 -0.65 10.74 -5.34
CA LEU A 120 -1.81 11.61 -5.32
C LEU A 120 -2.72 11.28 -4.13
N VAL A 121 -2.94 9.98 -3.89
CA VAL A 121 -3.68 9.49 -2.73
C VAL A 121 -2.81 8.48 -1.99
N THR A 122 -2.61 8.69 -0.70
CA THR A 122 -1.90 7.75 0.16
C THR A 122 -2.78 7.29 1.31
N GLY A 123 -2.63 6.04 1.71
CA GLY A 123 -3.29 5.50 2.89
C GLY A 123 -2.41 4.53 3.65
N ALA A 124 -2.43 4.63 4.98
CA ALA A 124 -1.76 3.66 5.83
C ALA A 124 -2.60 3.38 7.08
N TRP A 125 -2.71 2.11 7.47
CA TRP A 125 -3.31 1.79 8.77
C TRP A 125 -2.39 2.25 9.90
N GLU A 126 -1.16 1.84 9.89
CA GLU A 126 -0.10 2.33 10.77
C GLU A 126 0.92 3.11 9.94
N ASN A 127 0.99 4.43 10.18
CA ASN A 127 1.94 5.30 9.52
C ASN A 127 3.08 5.66 10.48
N ARG A 128 4.30 5.24 10.16
CA ARG A 128 5.53 5.61 10.86
C ARG A 128 6.47 6.45 9.98
N GLY A 129 5.93 7.05 8.92
CA GLY A 129 6.71 7.76 7.93
C GLY A 129 6.11 9.10 7.54
N LEU A 130 6.49 9.54 6.34
CA LEU A 130 6.02 10.76 5.70
C LEU A 130 5.16 10.41 4.48
N GLN A 131 3.95 10.91 4.46
CA GLN A 131 3.05 10.86 3.31
C GLN A 131 2.96 12.25 2.67
N VAL A 132 3.27 12.35 1.39
CA VAL A 132 3.17 13.56 0.58
C VAL A 132 2.21 13.31 -0.56
N GLY A 133 1.11 14.04 -0.61
CA GLY A 133 0.08 13.82 -1.63
C GLY A 133 -1.00 14.87 -1.66
N VAL A 134 -1.97 14.67 -2.54
CA VAL A 134 -3.17 15.52 -2.58
C VAL A 134 -4.08 15.16 -1.39
N ALA A 135 -4.28 13.86 -1.19
CA ALA A 135 -5.08 13.32 -0.10
C ALA A 135 -4.33 12.21 0.65
N ASN A 136 -4.16 12.38 1.95
CA ASN A 136 -3.44 11.44 2.80
C ASN A 136 -4.35 10.91 3.92
N PHE A 137 -4.30 9.61 4.16
CA PHE A 137 -5.11 8.91 5.15
C PHE A 137 -4.24 8.08 6.08
N SER A 138 -4.51 8.10 7.38
CA SER A 138 -3.74 7.33 8.35
C SER A 138 -4.60 6.89 9.54
N GLY A 139 -4.53 5.62 9.90
CA GLY A 139 -5.35 5.01 10.94
C GLY A 139 -6.76 4.67 10.46
N ASN A 140 -7.70 4.56 11.40
CA ASN A 140 -9.09 4.24 11.07
C ASN A 140 -9.80 5.44 10.44
N THR A 141 -9.85 5.48 9.13
CA THR A 141 -10.44 6.55 8.34
C THR A 141 -11.46 5.98 7.35
N ALA A 142 -12.15 6.85 6.62
CA ALA A 142 -13.15 6.42 5.64
C ALA A 142 -12.59 5.53 4.51
N LEU A 143 -11.29 5.62 4.20
CA LEU A 143 -10.64 4.84 3.13
C LEU A 143 -9.72 3.74 3.68
N VAL A 144 -9.31 3.82 4.93
CA VAL A 144 -8.44 2.83 5.56
C VAL A 144 -9.14 2.31 6.80
N THR A 145 -9.66 1.10 6.73
CA THR A 145 -10.35 0.45 7.85
C THR A 145 -9.73 -0.93 8.07
N TYR A 146 -9.28 -1.19 9.28
CA TYR A 146 -8.76 -2.49 9.66
C TYR A 146 -9.66 -3.14 10.70
N GLN A 147 -10.04 -4.37 10.49
CA GLN A 147 -10.82 -5.17 11.44
C GLN A 147 -9.87 -6.02 12.29
N GLY A 148 -9.25 -5.41 13.28
CA GLY A 148 -8.42 -6.10 14.25
C GLY A 148 -8.74 -5.65 15.68
N ASP A 149 -8.42 -6.48 16.65
CA ASP A 149 -8.78 -6.29 18.07
C ASP A 149 -8.07 -5.10 18.77
N SER A 150 -7.09 -4.50 18.14
CA SER A 150 -6.44 -3.29 18.63
C SER A 150 -6.31 -2.28 17.50
N ILE A 151 -6.88 -1.11 17.67
CA ILE A 151 -6.71 0.03 16.78
C ILE A 151 -5.31 0.62 17.04
N PRO A 152 -4.28 0.29 16.24
CA PRO A 152 -3.06 1.07 16.33
C PRO A 152 -3.41 2.48 15.89
N PRO A 153 -3.05 3.47 16.65
CA PRO A 153 -3.26 4.83 16.21
C PRO A 153 -2.48 5.03 14.93
N GLY A 154 -3.06 5.66 13.94
CA GLY A 154 -2.34 6.21 12.81
C GLY A 154 -1.08 6.93 13.32
N GLY A 155 -0.47 7.73 12.62
CA GLY A 155 0.70 8.48 13.09
C GLY A 155 1.45 9.05 11.90
N GLY A 156 2.71 9.35 12.12
CA GLY A 156 3.56 9.90 11.09
C GLY A 156 3.25 11.36 10.75
N LEU A 157 3.81 11.79 9.63
CA LEU A 157 3.65 13.13 9.09
C LEU A 157 2.93 13.07 7.75
N GLN A 158 1.91 13.92 7.58
CA GLN A 158 1.15 14.07 6.35
C GLN A 158 1.32 15.49 5.80
N LEU A 159 1.72 15.61 4.54
CA LEU A 159 1.81 16.84 3.79
C LEU A 159 0.88 16.75 2.57
N GLY A 160 -0.18 17.55 2.53
CA GLY A 160 -1.13 17.48 1.43
C GLY A 160 -2.21 18.55 1.44
N LEU A 161 -3.09 18.54 0.43
CA LEU A 161 -4.24 19.42 0.44
C LEU A 161 -5.27 18.96 1.46
N PHE A 162 -5.53 17.67 1.50
CA PHE A 162 -6.43 17.04 2.47
C PHE A 162 -5.70 15.94 3.24
N ASN A 163 -5.71 16.04 4.56
CA ASN A 163 -5.13 15.05 5.44
C ASN A 163 -6.17 14.55 6.44
N ASN A 164 -6.28 13.25 6.59
CA ASN A 164 -7.19 12.60 7.53
C ASN A 164 -6.43 11.53 8.32
N ALA A 165 -6.36 11.69 9.64
CA ALA A 165 -5.68 10.74 10.50
C ALA A 165 -6.40 10.57 11.85
N THR A 166 -6.12 9.46 12.52
CA THR A 166 -6.50 9.29 13.93
C THR A 166 -5.50 9.95 14.87
N SER A 167 -4.24 10.06 14.47
CA SER A 167 -3.17 10.73 15.24
C SER A 167 -2.02 11.13 14.31
N GLY A 168 -1.05 11.87 14.84
CA GLY A 168 0.14 12.31 14.09
C GLY A 168 0.12 13.80 13.78
N VAL A 169 0.98 14.21 12.87
CA VAL A 169 1.15 15.61 12.45
C VAL A 169 0.69 15.78 11.01
N GLN A 170 -0.11 16.81 10.78
CA GLN A 170 -0.70 17.12 9.48
C GLN A 170 -0.41 18.57 9.11
N ILE A 171 0.07 18.76 7.88
CA ILE A 171 0.30 20.07 7.28
C ILE A 171 -0.40 20.08 5.91
N GLY A 172 -1.40 20.95 5.77
CA GLY A 172 -2.19 20.99 4.54
C GLY A 172 -3.34 21.96 4.60
N LEU A 173 -4.04 22.11 3.48
CA LEU A 173 -5.14 23.08 3.39
C LEU A 173 -6.28 22.71 4.34
N LEU A 174 -6.62 21.42 4.44
CA LEU A 174 -7.66 20.91 5.34
C LEU A 174 -7.16 19.64 6.03
N ASN A 175 -7.15 19.67 7.35
CA ASN A 175 -6.65 18.59 8.19
C ASN A 175 -7.73 18.13 9.17
N TYR A 176 -7.99 16.83 9.17
CA TYR A 176 -8.84 16.17 10.15
C TYR A 176 -8.01 15.20 10.99
N ASN A 177 -8.03 15.38 12.30
CA ASN A 177 -7.34 14.51 13.22
C ASN A 177 -8.29 14.11 14.36
N ALA A 178 -8.69 12.84 14.39
CA ALA A 178 -9.74 12.37 15.29
C ALA A 178 -9.40 12.53 16.78
N ASN A 179 -8.12 12.42 17.12
CA ASN A 179 -7.65 12.54 18.50
C ASN A 179 -7.16 13.96 18.87
N SER A 180 -7.29 14.93 17.99
CA SER A 180 -6.98 16.33 18.29
C SER A 180 -8.11 16.98 19.11
N PRO A 181 -7.79 17.87 20.07
CA PRO A 181 -8.79 18.68 20.76
C PRO A 181 -9.67 19.50 19.81
N VAL A 182 -9.12 19.90 18.65
CA VAL A 182 -9.84 20.52 17.55
C VAL A 182 -9.69 19.61 16.33
N PRO A 183 -10.68 18.75 16.03
CA PRO A 183 -10.54 17.74 14.97
C PRO A 183 -10.27 18.33 13.58
N TRP A 184 -10.95 19.43 13.22
CA TRP A 184 -10.79 20.09 11.94
C TRP A 184 -9.94 21.35 12.06
N MET A 185 -8.84 21.42 11.34
CA MET A 185 -7.98 22.59 11.30
C MET A 185 -7.46 22.88 9.88
N ILE A 186 -7.20 24.15 9.62
CA ILE A 186 -6.59 24.62 8.39
C ILE A 186 -5.09 24.80 8.64
N LEU A 187 -4.27 24.50 7.66
CA LEU A 187 -2.82 24.59 7.62
C LEU A 187 -2.08 23.58 8.50
N PHE A 188 -2.46 23.41 9.75
CA PHE A 188 -1.74 22.54 10.67
C PHE A 188 -2.68 21.85 11.64
N ASN A 189 -2.49 20.57 11.90
CA ASN A 189 -3.13 19.83 12.97
C ASN A 189 -2.17 18.80 13.56
N ALA A 190 -2.25 18.54 14.84
CA ALA A 190 -1.44 17.53 15.47
C ALA A 190 -2.14 16.93 16.69
N SER A 191 -1.95 15.63 16.89
CA SER A 191 -2.25 14.98 18.16
C SER A 191 -1.20 13.97 18.52
N ALA A 192 -0.91 13.85 19.79
CA ALA A 192 -0.15 12.73 20.33
C ALA A 192 -1.05 11.47 20.39
N ARG A 193 -0.43 10.32 20.48
CA ARG A 193 -1.10 9.04 20.74
C ARG A 193 -1.67 9.01 22.15
#